data_9a06540c79f2da7489996de2efd83c4c
#
_entry.id   9a06540c79f2da7489996de2efd83c4c
#
_cell.length_a   1.000
_cell.length_b   1.000
_cell.length_c   1.000
_cell.angle_alpha   90.00
_cell.angle_beta   90.00
_cell.angle_gamma   90.00
#
_symmetry.space_group_name_H-M   'P 1'
#
loop_
_entity.id
_entity.type
_entity.pdbx_description
1 polymer ?
#
loop_
_entity_poly.entity_id
_entity_poly.type
_entity_poly.pdbx_seq_one_letter_code
_entity_poly.pdbx_strand_id
1 'polypeptide(L)'
;MNKYVSIQQYLKDLEKALEGLDPALIADALDDAEEHLELSTREHASSETCSSDQEALKAAIEEYGLPPEIAEEYYRMESEETEKKVVAQRSLFSRIFGVFTDSGTYLNLAYVLLLLPLGIIYFAYIAVGALLSVGLALTIVGIPLGILFLLSIFGLSWFHGRMSETCLGIRMPRKRRKLMATGTAWQKMKAILDDWRLYTSACYLILMLPLGFIYFAAFVLLFATAIGLIIYPVVVPLGIELSLGNLPINTTTSTILYPVLGFLLLTFSLHLVRAVAYCHGIMTKALLVKR
;
A
#
# COMPACT_ATOMS: atom_id res chain seq x y z
N MET A 1 35.81 0.43 -18.69
CA MET A 1 36.53 1.00 -17.52
C MET A 1 35.47 1.31 -16.46
N ASN A 2 35.40 0.52 -15.38
CA ASN A 2 34.32 0.64 -14.40
C ASN A 2 34.49 1.94 -13.59
N LYS A 3 33.47 2.81 -13.60
CA LYS A 3 33.46 4.15 -13.04
C LYS A 3 33.17 4.18 -11.52
N TYR A 4 32.72 3.03 -10.96
CA TYR A 4 32.16 3.00 -9.62
C TYR A 4 33.21 2.74 -8.54
N VAL A 5 33.26 3.64 -7.56
CA VAL A 5 34.17 3.57 -6.39
C VAL A 5 33.44 3.02 -5.16
N SER A 6 32.09 3.02 -5.16
CA SER A 6 31.28 2.54 -4.07
C SER A 6 29.93 1.98 -4.55
N ILE A 7 29.34 1.05 -3.80
CA ILE A 7 27.99 0.52 -4.01
C ILE A 7 26.97 1.68 -4.06
N GLN A 8 27.10 2.68 -3.21
CA GLN A 8 26.18 3.84 -3.18
C GLN A 8 26.20 4.65 -4.47
N GLN A 9 27.37 4.77 -5.13
CA GLN A 9 27.46 5.45 -6.42
C GLN A 9 26.78 4.64 -7.52
N TYR A 10 26.92 3.31 -7.51
CA TYR A 10 26.23 2.43 -8.43
C TYR A 10 24.70 2.51 -8.25
N LEU A 11 24.20 2.42 -7.01
CA LEU A 11 22.77 2.52 -6.69
C LEU A 11 22.16 3.85 -7.14
N LYS A 12 22.89 4.95 -7.00
CA LYS A 12 22.44 6.27 -7.47
C LYS A 12 22.31 6.35 -9.00
N ASP A 13 23.26 5.77 -9.72
CA ASP A 13 23.20 5.72 -11.18
C ASP A 13 22.11 4.73 -11.65
N LEU A 14 21.89 3.63 -10.92
CA LEU A 14 20.78 2.69 -11.17
C LEU A 14 19.42 3.35 -10.92
N GLU A 15 19.26 4.09 -9.81
CA GLU A 15 18.03 4.85 -9.52
C GLU A 15 17.70 5.81 -10.65
N LYS A 16 18.69 6.51 -11.17
CA LYS A 16 18.54 7.42 -12.31
C LYS A 16 18.20 6.69 -13.61
N ALA A 17 18.77 5.52 -13.83
CA ALA A 17 18.48 4.71 -15.02
C ALA A 17 17.05 4.11 -15.00
N LEU A 18 16.50 3.88 -13.80
CA LEU A 18 15.14 3.38 -13.58
C LEU A 18 14.09 4.50 -13.50
N GLU A 19 14.47 5.76 -13.70
CA GLU A 19 13.56 6.92 -13.62
C GLU A 19 12.40 6.77 -14.63
N GLY A 20 11.16 6.80 -14.13
CA GLY A 20 9.97 6.62 -14.96
C GLY A 20 9.23 5.30 -14.73
N LEU A 21 9.88 4.30 -14.11
CA LEU A 21 9.23 3.06 -13.67
C LEU A 21 8.40 3.28 -12.38
N ASP A 22 7.57 2.28 -12.05
CA ASP A 22 6.82 2.28 -10.79
C ASP A 22 7.76 2.44 -9.57
N PRO A 23 7.52 3.42 -8.66
CA PRO A 23 8.39 3.66 -7.51
C PRO A 23 8.63 2.44 -6.61
N ALA A 24 7.67 1.52 -6.53
CA ALA A 24 7.85 0.29 -5.77
C ALA A 24 8.81 -0.69 -6.48
N LEU A 25 8.77 -0.71 -7.81
CA LEU A 25 9.69 -1.50 -8.62
C LEU A 25 11.11 -0.97 -8.53
N ILE A 26 11.26 0.37 -8.56
CA ILE A 26 12.56 1.03 -8.35
C ILE A 26 13.13 0.68 -6.97
N ALA A 27 12.30 0.75 -5.92
CA ALA A 27 12.73 0.42 -4.57
C ALA A 27 13.18 -1.06 -4.45
N ASP A 28 12.42 -1.99 -5.02
CA ASP A 28 12.77 -3.42 -5.03
C ASP A 28 14.08 -3.66 -5.82
N ALA A 29 14.25 -3.01 -6.98
CA ALA A 29 15.47 -3.13 -7.80
C ALA A 29 16.72 -2.63 -7.08
N LEU A 30 16.61 -1.51 -6.36
CA LEU A 30 17.73 -0.95 -5.61
C LEU A 30 18.09 -1.82 -4.40
N ASP A 31 17.08 -2.36 -3.69
CA ASP A 31 17.33 -3.24 -2.54
C ASP A 31 17.93 -4.58 -2.99
N ASP A 32 17.54 -5.13 -4.16
CA ASP A 32 18.13 -6.33 -4.75
C ASP A 32 19.57 -6.09 -5.19
N ALA A 33 19.83 -4.96 -5.86
CA ALA A 33 21.17 -4.58 -6.27
C ALA A 33 22.12 -4.36 -5.06
N GLU A 34 21.65 -3.68 -4.00
CA GLU A 34 22.43 -3.45 -2.79
C GLU A 34 22.81 -4.79 -2.13
N GLU A 35 21.85 -5.70 -1.96
CA GLU A 35 22.09 -7.00 -1.34
C GLU A 35 23.04 -7.85 -2.15
N HIS A 36 22.85 -7.92 -3.47
CA HIS A 36 23.70 -8.71 -4.35
C HIS A 36 25.15 -8.18 -4.37
N LEU A 37 25.32 -6.86 -4.54
CA LEU A 37 26.63 -6.24 -4.57
C LEU A 37 27.37 -6.35 -3.22
N GLU A 38 26.66 -6.24 -2.07
CA GLU A 38 27.26 -6.44 -0.74
C GLU A 38 27.76 -7.89 -0.58
N LEU A 39 26.94 -8.88 -0.98
CA LEU A 39 27.30 -10.30 -0.84
C LEU A 39 28.41 -10.68 -1.79
N SER A 40 28.31 -10.35 -3.08
CA SER A 40 29.31 -10.68 -4.10
C SER A 40 30.65 -9.97 -3.83
N THR A 41 30.64 -8.70 -3.41
CA THR A 41 31.87 -7.99 -3.00
C THR A 41 32.55 -8.69 -1.82
N ARG A 42 31.78 -9.19 -0.85
CA ARG A 42 32.34 -9.93 0.31
C ARG A 42 32.91 -11.27 -0.10
N GLU A 43 32.26 -11.99 -1.02
CA GLU A 43 32.74 -13.24 -1.56
C GLU A 43 34.06 -13.05 -2.35
N HIS A 44 34.10 -12.06 -3.23
CA HIS A 44 35.29 -11.74 -4.00
C HIS A 44 36.45 -11.24 -3.11
N ALA A 45 36.16 -10.46 -2.05
CA ALA A 45 37.17 -10.03 -1.09
C ALA A 45 37.73 -11.18 -0.23
N SER A 46 36.98 -12.28 -0.05
CA SER A 46 37.43 -13.48 0.68
C SER A 46 38.17 -14.49 -0.21
N SER A 47 38.11 -14.32 -1.52
CA SER A 47 38.81 -15.16 -2.48
C SER A 47 40.26 -14.64 -2.69
N GLU A 48 41.22 -15.56 -2.87
CA GLU A 48 42.62 -15.21 -3.12
C GLU A 48 42.87 -14.43 -4.44
N THR A 49 41.82 -14.20 -5.22
CA THR A 49 41.88 -13.60 -6.56
C THR A 49 41.82 -12.06 -6.57
N CYS A 50 41.35 -11.43 -5.53
CA CYS A 50 41.24 -9.96 -5.46
C CYS A 50 42.18 -9.39 -4.42
N SER A 51 43.08 -8.48 -4.84
CA SER A 51 44.08 -7.86 -3.98
C SER A 51 43.59 -6.58 -3.27
N SER A 52 42.37 -6.08 -3.61
CA SER A 52 41.78 -4.90 -2.97
C SER A 52 40.27 -4.95 -2.98
N ASP A 53 39.61 -4.27 -1.99
CA ASP A 53 38.15 -4.13 -1.91
C ASP A 53 37.57 -3.47 -3.18
N GLN A 54 38.33 -2.64 -3.89
CA GLN A 54 37.89 -2.03 -5.15
C GLN A 54 37.86 -3.03 -6.30
N GLU A 55 38.78 -4.00 -6.33
CA GLU A 55 38.75 -5.07 -7.34
C GLU A 55 37.61 -6.03 -7.08
N ALA A 56 37.34 -6.35 -5.83
CA ALA A 56 36.19 -7.17 -5.44
C ALA A 56 34.85 -6.49 -5.83
N LEU A 57 34.70 -5.20 -5.57
CA LEU A 57 33.53 -4.45 -6.00
C LEU A 57 33.38 -4.40 -7.52
N LYS A 58 34.49 -4.27 -8.23
CA LYS A 58 34.48 -4.24 -9.70
C LYS A 58 34.02 -5.59 -10.26
N ALA A 59 34.52 -6.70 -9.73
CA ALA A 59 34.11 -8.04 -10.12
C ALA A 59 32.61 -8.27 -9.83
N ALA A 60 32.12 -7.83 -8.66
CA ALA A 60 30.72 -7.93 -8.30
C ALA A 60 29.80 -7.12 -9.26
N ILE A 61 30.23 -5.95 -9.72
CA ILE A 61 29.48 -5.14 -10.69
C ILE A 61 29.51 -5.77 -12.10
N GLU A 62 30.62 -6.35 -12.50
CA GLU A 62 30.70 -7.08 -13.78
C GLU A 62 29.80 -8.32 -13.80
N GLU A 63 29.65 -8.99 -12.66
CA GLU A 63 28.74 -10.14 -12.50
C GLU A 63 27.26 -9.72 -12.49
N TYR A 64 26.93 -8.64 -11.78
CA TYR A 64 25.54 -8.17 -11.65
C TYR A 64 25.03 -7.47 -12.91
N GLY A 65 25.89 -6.75 -13.61
CA GLY A 65 25.57 -5.94 -14.79
C GLY A 65 25.65 -4.44 -14.54
N LEU A 66 25.73 -3.67 -15.62
CA LEU A 66 25.76 -2.20 -15.55
C LEU A 66 24.35 -1.63 -15.34
N PRO A 67 24.20 -0.45 -14.66
CA PRO A 67 22.91 0.16 -14.39
C PRO A 67 21.98 0.30 -15.62
N PRO A 68 22.46 0.68 -16.83
CA PRO A 68 21.59 0.73 -18.00
C PRO A 68 21.06 -0.65 -18.45
N GLU A 69 21.88 -1.71 -18.34
CA GLU A 69 21.50 -3.07 -18.73
C GLU A 69 20.42 -3.63 -17.80
N ILE A 70 20.60 -3.42 -16.51
CA ILE A 70 19.61 -3.80 -15.49
C ILE A 70 18.31 -2.99 -15.69
N ALA A 71 18.41 -1.70 -15.97
CA ALA A 71 17.25 -0.86 -16.22
C ALA A 71 16.45 -1.32 -17.44
N GLU A 72 17.11 -1.72 -18.54
CA GLU A 72 16.45 -2.23 -19.74
C GLU A 72 15.62 -3.49 -19.46
N GLU A 73 16.15 -4.40 -18.61
CA GLU A 73 15.43 -5.60 -18.21
C GLU A 73 14.15 -5.25 -17.40
N TYR A 74 14.23 -4.31 -16.47
CA TYR A 74 13.08 -3.86 -15.71
C TYR A 74 12.04 -3.14 -16.58
N TYR A 75 12.43 -2.32 -17.56
CA TYR A 75 11.53 -1.70 -18.53
C TYR A 75 10.82 -2.75 -19.39
N ARG A 76 11.52 -3.79 -19.82
CA ARG A 76 10.93 -4.88 -20.59
C ARG A 76 9.88 -5.64 -19.77
N MET A 77 10.18 -5.98 -18.52
CA MET A 77 9.22 -6.64 -17.63
C MET A 77 7.97 -5.82 -17.40
N GLU A 78 8.08 -4.50 -17.21
CA GLU A 78 6.93 -3.62 -17.01
C GLU A 78 6.10 -3.46 -18.29
N SER A 79 6.73 -3.40 -19.46
CA SER A 79 6.03 -3.32 -20.75
C SER A 79 5.22 -4.59 -21.04
N GLU A 80 5.77 -5.79 -20.79
CA GLU A 80 5.06 -7.06 -20.94
C GLU A 80 3.86 -7.18 -19.98
N GLU A 81 3.98 -6.67 -18.77
CA GLU A 81 2.89 -6.66 -17.79
C GLU A 81 1.78 -5.69 -18.20
N THR A 82 2.15 -4.57 -18.81
CA THR A 82 1.21 -3.56 -19.32
C THR A 82 0.45 -4.07 -20.54
N GLU A 83 1.12 -4.74 -21.49
CA GLU A 83 0.46 -5.34 -22.66
C GLU A 83 -0.59 -6.40 -22.26
N LYS A 84 -0.29 -7.23 -21.26
CA LYS A 84 -1.26 -8.22 -20.74
C LYS A 84 -2.52 -7.55 -20.16
N LYS A 85 -2.42 -6.33 -19.62
CA LYS A 85 -3.55 -5.55 -19.09
C LYS A 85 -4.39 -4.88 -20.19
N VAL A 86 -3.82 -4.52 -21.34
CA VAL A 86 -4.49 -3.78 -22.43
C VAL A 86 -5.37 -4.67 -23.32
N VAL A 87 -5.09 -5.95 -23.43
CA VAL A 87 -5.80 -6.89 -24.35
C VAL A 87 -7.28 -7.12 -24.01
N ALA A 88 -7.81 -6.63 -22.89
CA ALA A 88 -9.21 -6.78 -22.52
C ALA A 88 -10.08 -5.58 -22.94
N GLN A 89 -10.25 -5.31 -24.24
CA GLN A 89 -11.30 -4.39 -24.73
C GLN A 89 -12.68 -4.98 -24.47
N ARG A 90 -13.28 -4.59 -23.36
CA ARG A 90 -14.67 -4.99 -23.00
C ARG A 90 -15.67 -4.00 -23.60
N SER A 91 -16.83 -4.52 -24.08
CA SER A 91 -17.95 -3.69 -24.55
C SER A 91 -18.40 -2.70 -23.45
N LEU A 92 -19.03 -1.57 -23.84
CA LEU A 92 -19.54 -0.57 -22.88
C LEU A 92 -20.46 -1.20 -21.82
N PHE A 93 -21.31 -2.13 -22.22
CA PHE A 93 -22.19 -2.88 -21.31
C PHE A 93 -21.39 -3.71 -20.30
N SER A 94 -20.36 -4.41 -20.73
CA SER A 94 -19.45 -5.16 -19.87
C SER A 94 -18.61 -4.25 -18.94
N ARG A 95 -18.34 -3.01 -19.33
CA ARG A 95 -17.64 -2.04 -18.47
C ARG A 95 -18.54 -1.55 -17.33
N ILE A 96 -19.84 -1.35 -17.58
CA ILE A 96 -20.77 -0.84 -16.57
C ILE A 96 -21.22 -1.98 -15.65
N PHE A 97 -21.66 -3.11 -16.18
CA PHE A 97 -22.25 -4.19 -15.40
C PHE A 97 -21.25 -5.29 -15.00
N GLY A 98 -20.09 -5.33 -15.63
CA GLY A 98 -19.01 -6.26 -15.27
C GLY A 98 -18.49 -6.08 -13.83
N VAL A 99 -18.83 -4.96 -13.17
CA VAL A 99 -18.51 -4.71 -11.77
C VAL A 99 -19.12 -5.75 -10.82
N PHE A 100 -20.28 -6.35 -11.19
CA PHE A 100 -20.94 -7.37 -10.39
C PHE A 100 -20.27 -8.75 -10.45
N THR A 101 -19.55 -9.04 -11.50
CA THR A 101 -18.88 -10.33 -11.72
C THR A 101 -17.38 -10.30 -11.43
N ASP A 102 -16.85 -9.11 -11.18
CA ASP A 102 -15.42 -8.92 -10.94
C ASP A 102 -15.07 -9.09 -9.47
N SER A 103 -14.32 -10.15 -9.17
CA SER A 103 -13.84 -10.46 -7.80
C SER A 103 -13.00 -9.33 -7.20
N GLY A 104 -12.26 -8.58 -8.02
CA GLY A 104 -11.48 -7.43 -7.58
C GLY A 104 -12.34 -6.34 -6.94
N THR A 105 -13.59 -6.15 -7.42
CA THR A 105 -14.53 -5.18 -6.83
C THR A 105 -14.90 -5.55 -5.39
N TYR A 106 -15.15 -6.83 -5.14
CA TYR A 106 -15.50 -7.32 -3.81
C TYR A 106 -14.30 -7.30 -2.85
N LEU A 107 -13.10 -7.57 -3.35
CA LEU A 107 -11.87 -7.39 -2.58
C LEU A 107 -11.64 -5.92 -2.20
N ASN A 108 -11.86 -4.99 -3.14
CA ASN A 108 -11.80 -3.55 -2.88
C ASN A 108 -12.84 -3.13 -1.84
N LEU A 109 -14.07 -3.65 -1.93
CA LEU A 109 -15.13 -3.38 -0.96
C LEU A 109 -14.74 -3.90 0.42
N ALA A 110 -14.31 -5.16 0.52
CA ALA A 110 -13.85 -5.74 1.77
C ALA A 110 -12.69 -4.94 2.38
N TYR A 111 -11.72 -4.53 1.58
CA TYR A 111 -10.60 -3.69 2.01
C TYR A 111 -11.09 -2.37 2.58
N VAL A 112 -11.93 -1.64 1.85
CA VAL A 112 -12.44 -0.31 2.26
C VAL A 112 -13.25 -0.40 3.56
N LEU A 113 -14.06 -1.46 3.75
CA LEU A 113 -14.80 -1.69 4.98
C LEU A 113 -13.88 -2.07 6.15
N LEU A 114 -12.79 -2.82 5.88
CA LEU A 114 -11.79 -3.19 6.89
C LEU A 114 -10.93 -2.01 7.36
N LEU A 115 -10.87 -0.91 6.62
CA LEU A 115 -10.09 0.27 7.03
C LEU A 115 -10.57 0.85 8.36
N LEU A 116 -11.88 0.79 8.67
CA LEU A 116 -12.40 1.29 9.95
C LEU A 116 -11.90 0.46 11.14
N PRO A 117 -12.10 -0.87 11.22
CA PRO A 117 -11.61 -1.64 12.37
C PRO A 117 -10.08 -1.60 12.47
N LEU A 118 -9.36 -1.63 11.35
CA LEU A 118 -7.91 -1.50 11.34
C LEU A 118 -7.47 -0.12 11.81
N GLY A 119 -8.14 0.94 11.37
CA GLY A 119 -7.88 2.31 11.81
C GLY A 119 -8.04 2.48 13.32
N ILE A 120 -9.09 1.87 13.90
CA ILE A 120 -9.29 1.86 15.36
C ILE A 120 -8.12 1.15 16.06
N ILE A 121 -7.72 -0.03 15.58
CA ILE A 121 -6.62 -0.81 16.14
C ILE A 121 -5.31 -0.04 16.06
N TYR A 122 -4.98 0.54 14.90
CA TYR A 122 -3.74 1.28 14.70
C TYR A 122 -3.70 2.55 15.56
N PHE A 123 -4.78 3.29 15.61
CA PHE A 123 -4.87 4.49 16.44
C PHE A 123 -4.70 4.16 17.93
N ALA A 124 -5.43 3.16 18.44
CA ALA A 124 -5.31 2.72 19.82
C ALA A 124 -3.89 2.23 20.14
N TYR A 125 -3.30 1.46 19.23
CA TYR A 125 -1.92 0.97 19.37
C TYR A 125 -0.90 2.10 19.48
N ILE A 126 -0.99 3.10 18.58
CA ILE A 126 -0.07 4.25 18.58
C ILE A 126 -0.29 5.10 19.83
N ALA A 127 -1.54 5.39 20.21
CA ALA A 127 -1.86 6.20 21.38
C ALA A 127 -1.34 5.56 22.67
N VAL A 128 -1.65 4.27 22.89
CA VAL A 128 -1.20 3.53 24.07
C VAL A 128 0.32 3.32 24.05
N GLY A 129 0.89 2.96 22.91
CA GLY A 129 2.33 2.74 22.78
C GLY A 129 3.16 4.00 23.00
N ALA A 130 2.69 5.15 22.47
CA ALA A 130 3.33 6.44 22.72
C ALA A 130 3.25 6.84 24.20
N LEU A 131 2.08 6.69 24.82
CA LEU A 131 1.89 7.00 26.25
C LEU A 131 2.77 6.14 27.14
N LEU A 132 2.82 4.83 26.87
CA LEU A 132 3.70 3.91 27.61
C LEU A 132 5.18 4.21 27.37
N SER A 133 5.58 4.51 26.14
CA SER A 133 6.98 4.84 25.82
C SER A 133 7.45 6.10 26.53
N VAL A 134 6.61 7.13 26.58
CA VAL A 134 6.91 8.38 27.30
C VAL A 134 6.91 8.15 28.82
N GLY A 135 5.89 7.44 29.35
CA GLY A 135 5.78 7.16 30.78
C GLY A 135 6.94 6.33 31.34
N LEU A 136 7.46 5.39 30.54
CA LEU A 136 8.57 4.52 30.93
C LEU A 136 9.94 5.07 30.53
N ALA A 137 10.02 6.21 29.83
CA ALA A 137 11.29 6.76 29.31
C ALA A 137 12.35 7.01 30.39
N LEU A 138 11.92 7.26 31.63
CA LEU A 138 12.80 7.46 32.79
C LEU A 138 13.30 6.16 33.43
N THR A 139 12.87 5.01 32.93
CA THR A 139 13.26 3.70 33.48
C THR A 139 14.24 3.00 32.53
N ILE A 140 15.09 2.14 33.11
CA ILE A 140 16.05 1.33 32.33
C ILE A 140 15.31 0.44 31.30
N VAL A 141 14.11 -0.04 31.63
CA VAL A 141 13.29 -0.90 30.77
C VAL A 141 12.58 -0.09 29.67
N GLY A 142 12.34 1.20 29.89
CA GLY A 142 11.61 2.06 28.96
C GLY A 142 12.32 2.26 27.62
N ILE A 143 13.66 2.36 27.62
CA ILE A 143 14.44 2.56 26.40
C ILE A 143 14.28 1.36 25.42
N PRO A 144 14.51 0.09 25.82
CA PRO A 144 14.28 -1.06 24.95
C PRO A 144 12.82 -1.17 24.47
N LEU A 145 11.86 -0.90 25.35
CA LEU A 145 10.44 -0.94 25.00
C LEU A 145 10.07 0.14 23.97
N GLY A 146 10.60 1.35 24.16
CA GLY A 146 10.43 2.45 23.20
C GLY A 146 10.99 2.13 21.82
N ILE A 147 12.18 1.53 21.76
CA ILE A 147 12.77 1.07 20.50
C ILE A 147 11.86 0.02 19.82
N LEU A 148 11.40 -0.97 20.60
CA LEU A 148 10.50 -2.02 20.08
C LEU A 148 9.20 -1.42 19.55
N PHE A 149 8.61 -0.46 20.26
CA PHE A 149 7.42 0.27 19.82
C PHE A 149 7.67 1.02 18.51
N LEU A 150 8.76 1.79 18.40
CA LEU A 150 9.08 2.53 17.18
C LEU A 150 9.30 1.60 15.98
N LEU A 151 10.00 0.48 16.18
CA LEU A 151 10.19 -0.54 15.14
C LEU A 151 8.87 -1.19 14.72
N SER A 152 7.94 -1.37 15.65
CA SER A 152 6.63 -1.95 15.35
C SER A 152 5.77 -1.07 14.46
N ILE A 153 5.91 0.27 14.51
CA ILE A 153 5.23 1.20 13.60
C ILE A 153 5.62 0.90 12.14
N PHE A 154 6.90 0.69 11.86
CA PHE A 154 7.33 0.26 10.52
C PHE A 154 6.76 -1.10 10.16
N GLY A 155 6.68 -2.03 11.14
CA GLY A 155 6.09 -3.35 10.96
C GLY A 155 4.62 -3.29 10.56
N LEU A 156 3.83 -2.49 11.26
CA LEU A 156 2.40 -2.30 10.98
C LEU A 156 2.19 -1.61 9.63
N SER A 157 2.98 -0.60 9.31
CA SER A 157 2.92 0.09 8.01
C SER A 157 3.26 -0.85 6.86
N TRP A 158 4.28 -1.68 7.00
CA TRP A 158 4.63 -2.70 6.02
C TRP A 158 3.52 -3.74 5.85
N PHE A 159 2.96 -4.25 6.96
CA PHE A 159 1.83 -5.18 6.94
C PHE A 159 0.63 -4.59 6.20
N HIS A 160 0.27 -3.33 6.50
CA HIS A 160 -0.81 -2.63 5.83
C HIS A 160 -0.52 -2.41 4.33
N GLY A 161 0.72 -2.08 3.97
CA GLY A 161 1.16 -1.99 2.58
C GLY A 161 0.98 -3.32 1.84
N ARG A 162 1.33 -4.45 2.44
CA ARG A 162 1.10 -5.79 1.86
C ARG A 162 -0.38 -6.10 1.69
N MET A 163 -1.21 -5.75 2.67
CA MET A 163 -2.65 -5.91 2.58
C MET A 163 -3.22 -5.06 1.43
N SER A 164 -2.76 -3.81 1.28
CA SER A 164 -3.13 -2.94 0.16
C SER A 164 -2.70 -3.54 -1.19
N GLU A 165 -1.49 -4.09 -1.29
CA GLU A 165 -1.02 -4.76 -2.52
C GLU A 165 -1.92 -5.94 -2.90
N THR A 166 -2.23 -6.80 -1.93
CA THR A 166 -3.06 -8.00 -2.18
C THR A 166 -4.49 -7.63 -2.57
N CYS A 167 -5.10 -6.64 -1.89
CA CYS A 167 -6.50 -6.29 -2.10
C CYS A 167 -6.72 -5.34 -3.28
N LEU A 168 -5.81 -4.39 -3.49
CA LEU A 168 -5.96 -3.33 -4.49
C LEU A 168 -5.11 -3.57 -5.75
N GLY A 169 -4.20 -4.54 -5.74
CA GLY A 169 -3.29 -4.82 -6.84
C GLY A 169 -2.27 -3.71 -7.09
N ILE A 170 -2.00 -2.85 -6.10
CA ILE A 170 -1.03 -1.77 -6.19
C ILE A 170 0.30 -2.27 -5.65
N ARG A 171 1.32 -2.31 -6.51
CA ARG A 171 2.66 -2.81 -6.15
C ARG A 171 3.26 -1.98 -5.00
N MET A 172 3.73 -2.69 -3.96
CA MET A 172 4.43 -2.13 -2.82
C MET A 172 5.83 -2.75 -2.69
N PRO A 173 6.85 -2.04 -2.17
CA PRO A 173 8.20 -2.57 -1.98
C PRO A 173 8.20 -3.85 -1.15
N ARG A 174 8.91 -4.87 -1.60
CA ARG A 174 8.92 -6.20 -0.98
C ARG A 174 9.84 -6.28 0.23
N LYS A 175 10.97 -5.59 0.18
CA LYS A 175 11.99 -5.66 1.23
C LYS A 175 11.87 -4.50 2.21
N ARG A 176 12.10 -4.81 3.48
CA ARG A 176 12.28 -3.77 4.51
C ARG A 176 13.72 -3.31 4.44
N ARG A 177 13.94 -2.02 4.22
CA ARG A 177 15.27 -1.45 4.33
C ARG A 177 15.82 -1.68 5.73
N LYS A 178 17.06 -2.20 5.81
CA LYS A 178 17.73 -2.52 7.09
C LYS A 178 17.96 -1.23 7.89
N LEU A 179 17.20 -1.05 8.97
CA LEU A 179 17.42 -0.01 9.99
C LEU A 179 18.48 -0.48 11.01
N MET A 180 19.61 -1.02 10.57
CA MET A 180 20.64 -1.45 11.48
C MET A 180 21.68 -0.35 11.69
N ALA A 181 21.40 0.55 12.63
CA ALA A 181 22.47 1.34 13.25
C ALA A 181 23.30 0.42 14.18
N THR A 182 24.59 0.29 13.91
CA THR A 182 25.56 -0.31 14.84
C THR A 182 25.77 0.67 16.00
N GLY A 183 25.63 0.24 17.25
CA GLY A 183 25.85 1.10 18.40
C GLY A 183 24.99 0.77 19.62
N THR A 184 25.05 1.65 20.64
CA THR A 184 24.28 1.54 21.87
C THR A 184 22.78 1.70 21.63
N ALA A 185 21.94 1.19 22.55
CA ALA A 185 20.47 1.31 22.45
C ALA A 185 20.01 2.76 22.25
N TRP A 186 20.67 3.72 22.90
CA TRP A 186 20.38 5.14 22.76
C TRP A 186 20.68 5.67 21.35
N GLN A 187 21.80 5.27 20.74
CA GLN A 187 22.16 5.64 19.37
C GLN A 187 21.17 5.07 18.36
N LYS A 188 20.74 3.82 18.58
CA LYS A 188 19.70 3.18 17.74
C LYS A 188 18.38 3.92 17.83
N MET A 189 17.94 4.28 19.03
CA MET A 189 16.70 5.04 19.25
C MET A 189 16.76 6.41 18.56
N LYS A 190 17.86 7.13 18.69
CA LYS A 190 18.08 8.42 18.04
C LYS A 190 18.03 8.27 16.51
N ALA A 191 18.70 7.29 15.94
CA ALA A 191 18.70 7.03 14.50
C ALA A 191 17.29 6.72 13.96
N ILE A 192 16.45 6.01 14.73
CA ILE A 192 15.07 5.73 14.37
C ILE A 192 14.22 7.01 14.44
N LEU A 193 14.40 7.83 15.47
CA LEU A 193 13.67 9.09 15.64
C LEU A 193 14.06 10.15 14.60
N ASP A 194 15.29 10.14 14.12
CA ASP A 194 15.76 11.03 13.06
C ASP A 194 15.27 10.59 11.66
N ASP A 195 14.71 9.38 11.53
CA ASP A 195 14.18 8.90 10.26
C ASP A 195 12.77 9.48 9.97
N TRP A 196 12.68 10.34 8.95
CA TRP A 196 11.42 10.94 8.49
C TRP A 196 10.31 9.91 8.19
N ARG A 197 10.68 8.70 7.79
CA ARG A 197 9.74 7.62 7.48
C ARG A 197 8.94 7.16 8.70
N LEU A 198 9.49 7.27 9.90
CA LEU A 198 8.75 6.99 11.12
C LEU A 198 7.51 7.88 11.20
N TYR A 199 7.69 9.18 10.96
CA TYR A 199 6.62 10.17 11.06
C TYR A 199 5.58 10.00 9.95
N THR A 200 6.01 9.73 8.73
CA THR A 200 5.06 9.45 7.62
C THR A 200 4.29 8.17 7.85
N SER A 201 4.91 7.10 8.35
CA SER A 201 4.26 5.84 8.71
C SER A 201 3.28 6.01 9.87
N ALA A 202 3.68 6.71 10.93
CA ALA A 202 2.81 6.98 12.08
C ALA A 202 1.61 7.86 11.67
N CYS A 203 1.84 8.92 10.90
CA CYS A 203 0.81 9.81 10.36
C CYS A 203 -0.17 9.02 9.49
N TYR A 204 0.33 8.15 8.61
CA TYR A 204 -0.48 7.29 7.78
C TYR A 204 -1.39 6.38 8.61
N LEU A 205 -0.85 5.67 9.62
CA LEU A 205 -1.62 4.77 10.48
C LEU A 205 -2.68 5.52 11.30
N ILE A 206 -2.38 6.74 11.77
CA ILE A 206 -3.35 7.59 12.47
C ILE A 206 -4.46 8.05 11.53
N LEU A 207 -4.11 8.41 10.28
CA LEU A 207 -5.04 8.87 9.26
C LEU A 207 -6.04 7.79 8.84
N MET A 208 -5.70 6.51 9.03
CA MET A 208 -6.59 5.39 8.75
C MET A 208 -7.91 5.47 9.53
N LEU A 209 -7.91 5.96 10.76
CA LEU A 209 -9.12 6.05 11.57
C LEU A 209 -10.16 7.01 10.96
N PRO A 210 -9.87 8.31 10.71
CA PRO A 210 -10.86 9.21 10.13
C PRO A 210 -11.25 8.80 8.70
N LEU A 211 -10.32 8.33 7.88
CA LEU A 211 -10.63 7.86 6.52
C LEU A 211 -11.50 6.61 6.55
N GLY A 212 -11.16 5.63 7.39
CA GLY A 212 -11.95 4.41 7.56
C GLY A 212 -13.38 4.72 8.01
N PHE A 213 -13.55 5.68 8.95
CA PHE A 213 -14.86 6.11 9.39
C PHE A 213 -15.69 6.75 8.25
N ILE A 214 -15.07 7.66 7.49
CA ILE A 214 -15.73 8.34 6.36
C ILE A 214 -16.14 7.32 5.30
N TYR A 215 -15.24 6.43 4.90
CA TYR A 215 -15.52 5.42 3.88
C TYR A 215 -16.60 4.44 4.34
N PHE A 216 -16.47 3.93 5.57
CA PHE A 216 -17.44 3.00 6.13
C PHE A 216 -18.84 3.61 6.17
N ALA A 217 -18.99 4.82 6.75
CA ALA A 217 -20.27 5.50 6.85
C ALA A 217 -20.88 5.78 5.46
N ALA A 218 -20.06 6.27 4.51
CA ALA A 218 -20.53 6.57 3.15
C ALA A 218 -21.00 5.30 2.43
N PHE A 219 -20.24 4.21 2.46
CA PHE A 219 -20.61 3.00 1.73
C PHE A 219 -21.74 2.24 2.40
N VAL A 220 -21.80 2.19 3.73
CA VAL A 220 -22.96 1.59 4.44
C VAL A 220 -24.24 2.34 4.08
N LEU A 221 -24.22 3.69 4.07
CA LEU A 221 -25.37 4.48 3.70
C LEU A 221 -25.78 4.25 2.23
N LEU A 222 -24.81 4.26 1.29
CA LEU A 222 -25.08 4.05 -0.13
C LEU A 222 -25.67 2.66 -0.40
N PHE A 223 -25.07 1.61 0.17
CA PHE A 223 -25.57 0.24 -0.01
C PHE A 223 -26.92 0.02 0.69
N ALA A 224 -27.10 0.53 1.89
CA ALA A 224 -28.38 0.44 2.60
C ALA A 224 -29.51 1.11 1.80
N THR A 225 -29.25 2.32 1.26
CA THR A 225 -30.20 3.03 0.41
C THR A 225 -30.50 2.28 -0.88
N ALA A 226 -29.46 1.78 -1.57
CA ALA A 226 -29.62 1.02 -2.81
C ALA A 226 -30.45 -0.25 -2.59
N ILE A 227 -30.13 -1.04 -1.57
CA ILE A 227 -30.85 -2.26 -1.21
C ILE A 227 -32.29 -1.92 -0.78
N GLY A 228 -32.48 -0.89 0.04
CA GLY A 228 -33.79 -0.42 0.48
C GLY A 228 -34.70 -0.07 -0.71
N LEU A 229 -34.17 0.64 -1.71
CA LEU A 229 -34.90 0.95 -2.94
C LEU A 229 -35.25 -0.31 -3.76
N ILE A 230 -34.33 -1.27 -3.85
CA ILE A 230 -34.56 -2.53 -4.61
C ILE A 230 -35.66 -3.37 -3.96
N ILE A 231 -35.66 -3.51 -2.64
CA ILE A 231 -36.62 -4.34 -1.90
C ILE A 231 -37.95 -3.64 -1.64
N TYR A 232 -38.05 -2.34 -1.88
CA TYR A 232 -39.23 -1.50 -1.62
C TYR A 232 -40.55 -2.12 -2.12
N PRO A 233 -40.69 -2.58 -3.40
CA PRO A 233 -41.93 -3.12 -3.91
C PRO A 233 -42.37 -4.44 -3.23
N VAL A 234 -41.44 -5.14 -2.58
CA VAL A 234 -41.74 -6.38 -1.85
C VAL A 234 -42.18 -6.07 -0.42
N VAL A 235 -41.56 -5.11 0.22
CA VAL A 235 -41.72 -4.84 1.66
C VAL A 235 -42.93 -3.99 1.96
N VAL A 236 -43.27 -3.01 1.08
CA VAL A 236 -44.41 -2.15 1.29
C VAL A 236 -45.75 -2.87 1.29
N PRO A 237 -46.03 -3.83 0.39
CA PRO A 237 -47.26 -4.62 0.44
C PRO A 237 -47.39 -5.50 1.70
N LEU A 238 -46.29 -5.78 2.38
CA LEU A 238 -46.26 -6.55 3.64
C LEU A 238 -46.55 -5.65 4.87
N GLY A 239 -46.85 -4.36 4.66
CA GLY A 239 -47.13 -3.44 5.74
C GLY A 239 -45.92 -2.97 6.54
N ILE A 240 -44.70 -3.22 6.02
CA ILE A 240 -43.47 -2.75 6.64
C ILE A 240 -43.13 -1.37 6.09
N GLU A 241 -43.24 -0.36 6.94
CA GLU A 241 -42.87 1.01 6.57
C GLU A 241 -41.35 1.16 6.48
N LEU A 242 -40.80 1.19 5.26
CA LEU A 242 -39.43 1.63 5.01
C LEU A 242 -39.40 3.16 5.02
N SER A 243 -38.87 3.74 6.09
CA SER A 243 -38.67 5.19 6.18
C SER A 243 -37.45 5.60 5.32
N LEU A 244 -37.65 5.71 4.02
CA LEU A 244 -36.69 6.28 3.06
C LEU A 244 -36.88 7.79 2.90
N GLY A 245 -37.31 8.47 3.95
CA GLY A 245 -37.67 9.89 3.93
C GLY A 245 -39.07 10.13 3.32
N ASN A 246 -39.36 11.37 2.90
CA ASN A 246 -40.64 11.76 2.30
C ASN A 246 -40.76 11.36 0.83
N LEU A 247 -40.43 10.12 0.44
CA LEU A 247 -40.60 9.66 -0.93
C LEU A 247 -42.09 9.48 -1.24
N PRO A 248 -42.63 10.03 -2.36
CA PRO A 248 -44.05 9.96 -2.70
C PRO A 248 -44.45 8.50 -2.96
N ILE A 249 -45.40 8.01 -2.17
CA ILE A 249 -45.97 6.67 -2.29
C ILE A 249 -47.06 6.68 -3.34
N ASN A 250 -46.68 6.74 -4.61
CA ASN A 250 -47.64 6.50 -5.73
C ASN A 250 -47.44 5.07 -6.25
N THR A 251 -48.41 4.22 -5.98
CA THR A 251 -48.30 2.76 -6.00
C THR A 251 -47.73 2.12 -7.24
N THR A 252 -48.02 2.60 -8.45
CA THR A 252 -47.54 1.94 -9.67
C THR A 252 -46.18 2.47 -10.11
N THR A 253 -45.94 3.76 -10.02
CA THR A 253 -44.67 4.39 -10.42
C THR A 253 -43.55 4.01 -9.45
N SER A 254 -43.82 3.98 -8.15
CA SER A 254 -42.83 3.63 -7.14
C SER A 254 -42.39 2.16 -7.20
N THR A 255 -43.32 1.26 -7.58
CA THR A 255 -43.03 -0.17 -7.70
C THR A 255 -42.00 -0.50 -8.80
N ILE A 256 -41.96 0.28 -9.90
CA ILE A 256 -41.02 0.07 -10.99
C ILE A 256 -39.81 0.99 -10.88
N LEU A 257 -40.02 2.25 -10.55
CA LEU A 257 -38.96 3.28 -10.54
C LEU A 257 -37.93 3.04 -9.44
N TYR A 258 -38.35 2.68 -8.23
CA TYR A 258 -37.43 2.55 -7.10
C TYR A 258 -36.45 1.39 -7.24
N PRO A 259 -36.82 0.18 -7.66
CA PRO A 259 -35.86 -0.88 -7.96
C PRO A 259 -34.85 -0.51 -9.04
N VAL A 260 -35.30 0.19 -10.09
CA VAL A 260 -34.41 0.66 -11.16
C VAL A 260 -33.40 1.66 -10.60
N LEU A 261 -33.85 2.65 -9.83
CA LEU A 261 -32.97 3.61 -9.17
C LEU A 261 -32.03 2.92 -8.18
N GLY A 262 -32.54 1.96 -7.40
CA GLY A 262 -31.74 1.17 -6.46
C GLY A 262 -30.64 0.37 -7.15
N PHE A 263 -30.95 -0.26 -8.28
CA PHE A 263 -29.99 -1.00 -9.09
C PHE A 263 -28.92 -0.08 -9.70
N LEU A 264 -29.32 1.09 -10.21
CA LEU A 264 -28.39 2.10 -10.71
C LEU A 264 -27.49 2.63 -9.60
N LEU A 265 -28.06 2.91 -8.41
CA LEU A 265 -27.30 3.35 -7.25
C LEU A 265 -26.32 2.28 -6.76
N LEU A 266 -26.73 1.01 -6.77
CA LEU A 266 -25.86 -0.11 -6.43
C LEU A 266 -24.67 -0.23 -7.41
N THR A 267 -24.96 -0.13 -8.71
CA THR A 267 -23.92 -0.12 -9.75
C THR A 267 -22.96 1.04 -9.57
N PHE A 268 -23.48 2.23 -9.34
CA PHE A 268 -22.69 3.44 -9.06
C PHE A 268 -21.82 3.26 -7.81
N SER A 269 -22.39 2.71 -6.73
CA SER A 269 -21.67 2.49 -5.46
C SER A 269 -20.49 1.53 -5.63
N LEU A 270 -20.65 0.46 -6.43
CA LEU A 270 -19.57 -0.48 -6.72
C LEU A 270 -18.44 0.16 -7.55
N HIS A 271 -18.77 1.03 -8.51
CA HIS A 271 -17.76 1.81 -9.23
C HIS A 271 -17.05 2.80 -8.32
N LEU A 272 -17.81 3.45 -7.41
CA LEU A 272 -17.24 4.38 -6.44
C LEU A 272 -16.28 3.68 -5.47
N VAL A 273 -16.60 2.45 -5.03
CA VAL A 273 -15.68 1.62 -4.24
C VAL A 273 -14.34 1.43 -4.95
N ARG A 274 -14.34 1.12 -6.24
CA ARG A 274 -13.10 0.96 -7.02
C ARG A 274 -12.30 2.25 -7.09
N ALA A 275 -12.99 3.36 -7.35
CA ALA A 275 -12.33 4.67 -7.42
C ALA A 275 -11.70 5.08 -6.08
N VAL A 276 -12.45 4.92 -4.98
CA VAL A 276 -11.96 5.22 -3.62
C VAL A 276 -10.81 4.29 -3.25
N ALA A 277 -10.92 3.00 -3.51
CA ALA A 277 -9.87 2.02 -3.25
C ALA A 277 -8.59 2.36 -4.02
N TYR A 278 -8.69 2.73 -5.29
CA TYR A 278 -7.57 3.15 -6.12
C TYR A 278 -6.90 4.44 -5.57
N CYS A 279 -7.69 5.47 -5.27
CA CYS A 279 -7.17 6.72 -4.67
C CYS A 279 -6.50 6.47 -3.33
N HIS A 280 -7.10 5.62 -2.49
CA HIS A 280 -6.52 5.23 -1.21
C HIS A 280 -5.20 4.48 -1.38
N GLY A 281 -5.11 3.57 -2.35
CA GLY A 281 -3.89 2.85 -2.67
C GLY A 281 -2.75 3.76 -3.16
N ILE A 282 -3.06 4.78 -3.99
CA ILE A 282 -2.07 5.80 -4.38
C ILE A 282 -1.59 6.58 -3.16
N MET A 283 -2.50 6.97 -2.26
CA MET A 283 -2.15 7.65 -1.01
C MET A 283 -1.25 6.78 -0.13
N THR A 284 -1.59 5.50 0.04
CA THR A 284 -0.78 4.52 0.76
C THR A 284 0.64 4.45 0.18
N LYS A 285 0.75 4.33 -1.14
CA LYS A 285 2.02 4.29 -1.85
C LYS A 285 2.81 5.58 -1.65
N ALA A 286 2.17 6.75 -1.78
CA ALA A 286 2.82 8.04 -1.61
C ALA A 286 3.40 8.25 -0.21
N LEU A 287 2.71 7.75 0.84
CA LEU A 287 3.13 7.94 2.23
C LEU A 287 4.12 6.87 2.72
N LEU A 288 4.03 5.63 2.20
CA LEU A 288 4.87 4.53 2.67
C LEU A 288 6.11 4.28 1.79
N VAL A 289 6.06 4.61 0.48
CA VAL A 289 7.14 4.33 -0.48
C VAL A 289 8.00 5.56 -0.79
N LYS A 290 7.42 6.77 -0.69
CA LYS A 290 8.14 8.00 -1.04
C LYS A 290 9.34 8.21 -0.09
N ARG A 291 10.53 8.29 -0.70
CA ARG A 291 11.83 8.59 -0.06
C ARG A 291 11.94 10.04 0.35
#